data_6f21c43dcecd3186068e531f6a488f96
#
_entry.id   6f21c43dcecd3186068e531f6a488f96
#
_cell.length_a   1.000
_cell.length_b   1.000
_cell.length_c   1.000
_cell.angle_alpha   90.00
_cell.angle_beta   90.00
_cell.angle_gamma   90.00
#
_symmetry.space_group_name_H-M   'P 1'
#
loop_
_entity.id
_entity.type
_entity.pdbx_description
1 polymer ?
#
loop_
_entity_poly.entity_id
_entity_poly.type
_entity_poly.pdbx_seq_one_letter_code
_entity_poly.pdbx_strand_id
1 'polypeptide(L)'
;MLSALEDAAGSFPEAISICERLLDARGHVYPSTLDRVTLTARTRDGRSLEGQAVACHSRTALERVGLRAAHEVVPYQPALEAIREADLIVLGPGSLFTSIIPNLLVPGVVDAIRASKGSTLFVCSLADMQGETWGLTAREHVEALMDHGTRGLLDYVLVHTPVSLRPDSPATGVFTAVTGADSEHAPTADLDDLVLSGR
;
A
#
# COMPACT_ATOMS: atom_id res chain seq x y z
N MET A 1 8.44 -5.94 22.10
CA MET A 1 9.69 -6.58 21.67
C MET A 1 10.54 -5.61 20.86
N LEU A 2 10.10 -5.10 19.71
CA LEU A 2 10.91 -4.21 18.86
C LEU A 2 11.41 -2.95 19.57
N SER A 3 10.55 -2.25 20.32
CA SER A 3 10.94 -1.07 21.11
C SER A 3 11.99 -1.37 22.18
N ALA A 4 11.91 -2.54 22.82
CA ALA A 4 12.92 -2.94 23.81
C ALA A 4 14.26 -3.30 23.14
N LEU A 5 14.22 -3.83 21.93
CA LEU A 5 15.42 -4.06 21.13
C LEU A 5 16.04 -2.75 20.63
N GLU A 6 15.22 -1.77 20.26
CA GLU A 6 15.68 -0.44 19.89
C GLU A 6 16.41 0.25 21.06
N ASP A 7 15.82 0.19 22.25
CA ASP A 7 16.45 0.73 23.46
C ASP A 7 17.80 0.04 23.78
N ALA A 8 17.87 -1.28 23.55
CA ALA A 8 19.09 -2.05 23.80
C ALA A 8 20.16 -1.88 22.70
N ALA A 9 19.75 -1.78 21.46
CA ALA A 9 20.63 -1.67 20.29
C ALA A 9 21.06 -0.23 19.98
N GLY A 10 20.31 0.76 20.48
CA GLY A 10 20.59 2.18 20.29
C GLY A 10 20.07 2.75 18.97
N SER A 11 19.52 1.93 18.09
CA SER A 11 18.87 2.41 16.86
C SER A 11 17.79 1.45 16.35
N PHE A 12 16.79 2.03 15.66
CA PHE A 12 15.69 1.25 15.08
C PHE A 12 16.16 0.28 13.96
N PRO A 13 17.04 0.65 13.04
CA PRO A 13 17.55 -0.30 12.04
C PRO A 13 18.32 -1.47 12.66
N GLU A 14 19.10 -1.23 13.72
CA GLU A 14 19.81 -2.30 14.42
C GLU A 14 18.84 -3.25 15.13
N ALA A 15 17.77 -2.71 15.73
CA ALA A 15 16.73 -3.52 16.33
C ALA A 15 16.02 -4.43 15.30
N ILE A 16 15.77 -3.91 14.09
CA ILE A 16 15.23 -4.70 12.99
C ILE A 16 16.20 -5.83 12.62
N SER A 17 17.48 -5.54 12.43
CA SER A 17 18.51 -6.53 12.10
C SER A 17 18.62 -7.63 13.16
N ILE A 18 18.46 -7.28 14.43
CA ILE A 18 18.39 -8.28 15.51
C ILE A 18 17.14 -9.16 15.36
N CYS A 19 15.97 -8.56 15.09
CA CYS A 19 14.74 -9.32 14.84
C CYS A 19 14.89 -10.26 13.63
N GLU A 20 15.47 -9.81 12.52
CA GLU A 20 15.73 -10.64 11.34
C GLU A 20 16.54 -11.88 11.69
N ARG A 21 17.63 -11.71 12.45
CA ARG A 21 18.46 -12.83 12.91
C ARG A 21 17.71 -13.78 13.85
N LEU A 22 16.92 -13.25 14.80
CA LEU A 22 16.15 -14.07 15.74
C LEU A 22 15.06 -14.88 15.07
N LEU A 23 14.50 -14.37 13.97
CA LEU A 23 13.42 -15.01 13.20
C LEU A 23 13.94 -15.85 12.03
N ASP A 24 15.27 -15.93 11.83
CA ASP A 24 15.89 -16.56 10.66
C ASP A 24 15.27 -16.06 9.34
N ALA A 25 15.05 -14.74 9.25
CA ALA A 25 14.43 -14.12 8.09
C ALA A 25 15.35 -14.22 6.87
N ARG A 26 14.77 -14.59 5.72
CA ARG A 26 15.50 -14.69 4.44
C ARG A 26 15.55 -13.40 3.64
N GLY A 27 14.91 -12.37 4.11
CA GLY A 27 14.87 -11.03 3.50
C GLY A 27 15.21 -9.97 4.52
N HIS A 28 15.16 -8.72 4.07
CA HIS A 28 15.41 -7.55 4.90
C HIS A 28 14.15 -6.72 5.03
N VAL A 29 13.98 -6.11 6.20
CA VAL A 29 12.92 -5.14 6.47
C VAL A 29 13.56 -3.75 6.57
N TYR A 30 13.16 -2.85 5.71
CA TYR A 30 13.63 -1.47 5.73
C TYR A 30 12.49 -0.53 6.11
N PRO A 31 12.67 0.34 7.12
CA PRO A 31 11.73 1.44 7.33
C PRO A 31 11.80 2.40 6.14
N SER A 32 10.67 2.98 5.76
CA SER A 32 10.66 3.98 4.67
C SER A 32 11.37 5.27 5.09
N THR A 33 11.26 5.61 6.37
CA THR A 33 11.94 6.74 7.01
C THR A 33 12.20 6.42 8.48
N LEU A 34 13.19 7.07 9.06
CA LEU A 34 13.46 7.04 10.52
C LEU A 34 12.84 8.24 11.24
N ASP A 35 12.24 9.16 10.50
CA ASP A 35 11.59 10.33 11.06
C ASP A 35 10.24 10.00 11.69
N ARG A 36 9.89 10.76 12.71
CA ARG A 36 8.56 10.68 13.31
C ARG A 36 7.56 11.41 12.42
N VAL A 37 6.68 10.63 11.80
CA VAL A 37 5.62 11.14 10.94
C VAL A 37 4.25 10.83 11.53
N THR A 38 3.30 11.73 11.29
CA THR A 38 1.90 11.54 11.65
C THR A 38 1.08 11.45 10.36
N LEU A 39 0.26 10.41 10.24
CA LEU A 39 -0.68 10.28 9.14
C LEU A 39 -1.78 11.34 9.28
N THR A 40 -2.02 12.09 8.23
CA THR A 40 -3.18 12.95 8.07
C THR A 40 -4.10 12.37 7.01
N ALA A 41 -5.41 12.48 7.20
CA ALA A 41 -6.37 11.95 6.24
C ALA A 41 -7.52 12.95 6.03
N ARG A 42 -8.08 12.91 4.82
CA ARG A 42 -9.32 13.55 4.46
C ARG A 42 -10.33 12.49 4.07
N THR A 43 -11.52 12.58 4.62
CA THR A 43 -12.63 11.68 4.31
C THR A 43 -13.44 12.20 3.12
N ARG A 44 -14.17 11.31 2.44
CA ARG A 44 -15.08 11.68 1.33
C ARG A 44 -16.17 12.67 1.74
N ASP A 45 -16.57 12.70 3.02
CA ASP A 45 -17.51 13.71 3.58
C ASP A 45 -16.81 15.01 4.01
N GLY A 46 -15.52 15.19 3.68
CA GLY A 46 -14.77 16.43 3.84
C GLY A 46 -14.13 16.64 5.21
N ARG A 47 -14.21 15.69 6.14
CA ARG A 47 -13.55 15.81 7.46
C ARG A 47 -12.06 15.58 7.35
N SER A 48 -11.31 16.32 8.14
CA SER A 48 -9.87 16.10 8.33
C SER A 48 -9.63 15.27 9.59
N LEU A 49 -8.80 14.25 9.47
CA LEU A 49 -8.43 13.34 10.55
C LEU A 49 -6.91 13.36 10.73
N GLU A 50 -6.47 13.08 11.94
CA GLU A 50 -5.06 13.01 12.28
C GLU A 50 -4.76 11.77 13.11
N GLY A 51 -3.72 11.05 12.73
CA GLY A 51 -3.30 9.79 13.33
C GLY A 51 -3.94 8.56 12.66
N GLN A 52 -3.13 7.51 12.52
CA GLN A 52 -3.53 6.26 11.86
C GLN A 52 -4.77 5.63 12.52
N ALA A 53 -4.80 5.55 13.85
CA ALA A 53 -5.92 4.94 14.58
C ALA A 53 -7.26 5.67 14.31
N VAL A 54 -7.23 6.99 14.17
CA VAL A 54 -8.43 7.79 13.87
C VAL A 54 -8.87 7.56 12.43
N ALA A 55 -7.91 7.48 11.50
CA ALA A 55 -8.19 7.21 10.09
C ALA A 55 -8.83 5.84 9.89
N CYS A 56 -8.30 4.78 10.52
CA CYS A 56 -8.83 3.42 10.45
C CYS A 56 -10.27 3.29 11.02
N HIS A 57 -10.70 4.21 11.89
CA HIS A 57 -12.04 4.20 12.49
C HIS A 57 -12.95 5.30 11.92
N SER A 58 -12.67 5.79 10.72
CA SER A 58 -13.53 6.74 10.03
C SER A 58 -14.92 6.14 9.80
N ARG A 59 -15.94 6.99 9.74
CA ARG A 59 -17.33 6.58 9.42
C ARG A 59 -17.60 6.52 7.92
N THR A 60 -16.71 7.07 7.13
CA THR A 60 -16.80 7.10 5.65
C THR A 60 -15.43 6.79 5.08
N ALA A 61 -15.39 6.35 3.84
CA ALA A 61 -14.14 6.10 3.13
C ALA A 61 -13.23 7.33 3.14
N LEU A 62 -11.95 7.09 3.13
CA LEU A 62 -10.94 8.12 2.96
C LEU A 62 -10.87 8.53 1.48
N GLU A 63 -10.55 9.79 1.25
CA GLU A 63 -10.33 10.36 -0.08
C GLU A 63 -8.85 10.55 -0.34
N ARG A 64 -8.15 11.11 0.65
CA ARG A 64 -6.73 11.44 0.54
C ARG A 64 -6.03 11.30 1.88
N VAL A 65 -4.75 10.90 1.81
CA VAL A 65 -3.87 10.90 2.98
C VAL A 65 -2.59 11.68 2.71
N GLY A 66 -1.93 12.08 3.78
CA GLY A 66 -0.67 12.81 3.77
C GLY A 66 0.17 12.46 4.98
N LEU A 67 1.44 12.83 4.94
CA LEU A 67 2.35 12.75 6.08
C LEU A 67 2.61 14.15 6.62
N ARG A 68 2.58 14.29 7.94
CA ARG A 68 2.99 15.50 8.65
C ARG A 68 4.16 15.16 9.56
N ALA A 69 5.21 15.98 9.49
CA ALA A 69 6.38 15.93 10.36
C ALA A 69 6.74 17.33 10.84
N ALA A 70 7.62 17.42 11.82
CA ALA A 70 8.15 18.68 12.32
C ALA A 70 9.17 19.34 11.36
N HIS A 71 9.74 18.54 10.48
CA HIS A 71 10.72 18.93 9.46
C HIS A 71 10.46 18.16 8.17
N GLU A 72 11.24 18.45 7.14
CA GLU A 72 11.20 17.67 5.90
C GLU A 72 11.54 16.21 6.18
N VAL A 73 10.71 15.29 5.70
CA VAL A 73 10.86 13.86 5.91
C VAL A 73 12.02 13.34 5.07
N VAL A 74 12.99 12.68 5.73
CA VAL A 74 14.15 12.09 5.08
C VAL A 74 13.89 10.60 4.83
N PRO A 75 14.00 10.12 3.59
CA PRO A 75 13.85 8.70 3.29
C PRO A 75 15.03 7.90 3.85
N TYR A 76 14.78 6.66 4.23
CA TYR A 76 15.84 5.73 4.59
C TYR A 76 16.50 5.17 3.33
N GLN A 77 17.76 5.57 3.09
CA GLN A 77 18.45 5.27 1.82
C GLN A 77 18.51 3.79 1.45
N PRO A 78 18.78 2.85 2.39
CA PRO A 78 18.76 1.42 2.04
C PRO A 78 17.42 0.93 1.49
N ALA A 79 16.29 1.51 1.94
CA ALA A 79 14.98 1.20 1.38
C ALA A 79 14.86 1.65 -0.08
N LEU A 80 15.34 2.86 -0.41
CA LEU A 80 15.33 3.37 -1.77
C LEU A 80 16.25 2.56 -2.70
N GLU A 81 17.39 2.12 -2.20
CA GLU A 81 18.33 1.27 -2.94
C GLU A 81 17.70 -0.08 -3.24
N ALA A 82 17.11 -0.74 -2.24
CA ALA A 82 16.41 -2.00 -2.43
C ALA A 82 15.27 -1.90 -3.46
N ILE A 83 14.51 -0.80 -3.46
CA ILE A 83 13.45 -0.56 -4.45
C ILE A 83 14.04 -0.42 -5.86
N ARG A 84 15.13 0.34 -6.03
CA ARG A 84 15.76 0.55 -7.36
C ARG A 84 16.33 -0.73 -7.95
N GLU A 85 16.81 -1.65 -7.10
CA GLU A 85 17.45 -2.91 -7.48
C GLU A 85 16.45 -4.07 -7.63
N ALA A 86 15.19 -3.88 -7.24
CA ALA A 86 14.18 -4.92 -7.27
C ALA A 86 13.82 -5.33 -8.71
N ASP A 87 13.69 -6.63 -8.96
CA ASP A 87 13.14 -7.19 -10.21
C ASP A 87 11.61 -7.13 -10.23
N LEU A 88 10.98 -7.15 -9.06
CA LEU A 88 9.53 -7.02 -8.86
C LEU A 88 9.25 -6.18 -7.64
N ILE A 89 8.44 -5.15 -7.82
CA ILE A 89 7.95 -4.29 -6.73
C ILE A 89 6.48 -4.63 -6.48
N VAL A 90 6.16 -5.05 -5.27
CA VAL A 90 4.79 -5.42 -4.89
C VAL A 90 4.23 -4.38 -3.92
N LEU A 91 3.18 -3.69 -4.33
CA LEU A 91 2.43 -2.79 -3.48
C LEU A 91 1.30 -3.58 -2.80
N GLY A 92 1.45 -3.86 -1.53
CA GLY A 92 0.50 -4.68 -0.77
C GLY A 92 0.91 -6.17 -0.67
N PRO A 93 0.01 -7.03 -0.15
CA PRO A 93 -1.30 -6.68 0.42
C PRO A 93 -1.20 -5.82 1.68
N GLY A 94 -2.23 -5.03 1.94
CA GLY A 94 -2.30 -4.17 3.14
C GLY A 94 -3.38 -3.10 3.00
N SER A 95 -3.63 -2.39 4.09
CA SER A 95 -4.55 -1.26 4.11
C SER A 95 -4.08 -0.17 3.15
N LEU A 96 -4.95 0.21 2.21
CA LEU A 96 -4.61 1.13 1.14
C LEU A 96 -4.08 2.48 1.66
N PHE A 97 -4.90 3.18 2.46
CA PHE A 97 -4.61 4.53 2.92
C PHE A 97 -3.74 4.60 4.18
N THR A 98 -3.70 3.53 4.98
CA THR A 98 -2.98 3.56 6.27
C THR A 98 -1.70 2.73 6.28
N SER A 99 -1.45 1.92 5.24
CA SER A 99 -0.25 1.11 5.13
C SER A 99 0.47 1.29 3.78
N ILE A 100 -0.20 1.15 2.64
CA ILE A 100 0.44 1.19 1.33
C ILE A 100 0.81 2.63 0.96
N ILE A 101 -0.18 3.51 0.85
CA ILE A 101 0.03 4.90 0.41
C ILE A 101 1.00 5.67 1.32
N PRO A 102 0.97 5.56 2.67
CA PRO A 102 1.92 6.28 3.51
C PRO A 102 3.39 6.02 3.17
N ASN A 103 3.75 4.80 2.77
CA ASN A 103 5.11 4.50 2.33
C ASN A 103 5.45 5.20 1.01
N LEU A 104 4.50 5.31 0.09
CA LEU A 104 4.67 6.01 -1.19
C LEU A 104 4.81 7.53 -1.02
N LEU A 105 4.26 8.09 0.06
CA LEU A 105 4.34 9.51 0.39
C LEU A 105 5.70 9.93 0.99
N VAL A 106 6.54 8.98 1.38
CA VAL A 106 7.91 9.30 1.81
C VAL A 106 8.70 9.78 0.59
N PRO A 107 9.38 10.94 0.68
CA PRO A 107 10.13 11.49 -0.44
C PRO A 107 11.10 10.48 -1.07
N GLY A 108 11.14 10.44 -2.40
CA GLY A 108 12.04 9.56 -3.14
C GLY A 108 11.56 8.12 -3.34
N VAL A 109 10.55 7.64 -2.61
CA VAL A 109 10.04 6.25 -2.79
C VAL A 109 9.43 6.08 -4.18
N VAL A 110 8.51 6.94 -4.58
CA VAL A 110 7.90 6.91 -5.93
C VAL A 110 8.96 7.08 -7.03
N ASP A 111 9.95 7.93 -6.80
CA ASP A 111 11.04 8.12 -7.76
C ASP A 111 11.98 6.90 -7.83
N ALA A 112 12.18 6.21 -6.72
CA ALA A 112 12.93 4.95 -6.70
C ALA A 112 12.19 3.85 -7.49
N ILE A 113 10.85 3.75 -7.34
CA ILE A 113 10.01 2.85 -8.15
C ILE A 113 10.15 3.20 -9.64
N ARG A 114 10.04 4.48 -10.00
CA ARG A 114 10.16 4.95 -11.39
C ARG A 114 11.54 4.67 -11.99
N ALA A 115 12.59 4.70 -11.18
CA ALA A 115 13.95 4.43 -11.61
C ALA A 115 14.30 2.94 -11.65
N SER A 116 13.51 2.08 -11.03
CA SER A 116 13.67 0.63 -11.09
C SER A 116 13.40 0.10 -12.50
N LYS A 117 14.06 -1.00 -12.83
CA LYS A 117 13.80 -1.80 -14.05
C LYS A 117 12.80 -2.93 -13.81
N GLY A 118 12.46 -3.17 -12.55
CA GLY A 118 11.52 -4.19 -12.14
C GLY A 118 10.09 -3.81 -12.46
N SER A 119 9.23 -4.82 -12.63
CA SER A 119 7.80 -4.62 -12.80
C SER A 119 7.13 -4.24 -11.48
N THR A 120 6.10 -3.41 -11.55
CA THR A 120 5.32 -2.99 -10.37
C THR A 120 3.94 -3.64 -10.37
N LEU A 121 3.66 -4.42 -9.32
CA LEU A 121 2.40 -5.13 -9.10
C LEU A 121 1.65 -4.52 -7.91
N PHE A 122 0.41 -4.13 -8.09
CA PHE A 122 -0.49 -3.83 -6.98
C PHE A 122 -1.37 -5.03 -6.64
N VAL A 123 -1.37 -5.44 -5.38
CA VAL A 123 -2.27 -6.49 -4.86
C VAL A 123 -3.43 -5.80 -4.15
N CYS A 124 -4.59 -5.78 -4.84
CA CYS A 124 -5.79 -5.17 -4.31
C CYS A 124 -6.35 -5.99 -3.13
N SER A 125 -6.90 -5.32 -2.14
CA SER A 125 -7.52 -5.97 -0.99
C SER A 125 -8.70 -6.85 -1.43
N LEU A 126 -8.90 -7.99 -0.74
CA LEU A 126 -10.00 -8.94 -1.03
C LEU A 126 -11.37 -8.38 -0.62
N ALA A 127 -11.38 -7.44 0.30
CA ALA A 127 -12.58 -6.79 0.82
C ALA A 127 -12.26 -5.34 1.16
N ASP A 128 -13.29 -4.50 1.13
CA ASP A 128 -13.21 -3.15 1.65
C ASP A 128 -13.09 -3.17 3.19
N MET A 129 -12.52 -2.13 3.73
CA MET A 129 -12.35 -1.95 5.16
C MET A 129 -13.25 -0.84 5.66
N GLN A 130 -14.08 -1.17 6.66
CA GLN A 130 -14.94 -0.19 7.29
C GLN A 130 -14.12 1.01 7.79
N GLY A 131 -14.54 2.22 7.40
CA GLY A 131 -13.91 3.45 7.82
C GLY A 131 -12.67 3.85 7.03
N GLU A 132 -12.17 3.03 6.13
CA GLU A 132 -11.00 3.35 5.30
C GLU A 132 -11.32 3.28 3.80
N THR A 133 -11.73 2.11 3.33
CA THR A 133 -12.03 1.85 1.92
C THR A 133 -13.48 1.42 1.70
N TRP A 134 -14.37 1.68 2.66
CA TRP A 134 -15.76 1.23 2.60
C TRP A 134 -16.48 1.65 1.32
N GLY A 135 -16.96 0.66 0.57
CA GLY A 135 -17.68 0.84 -0.68
C GLY A 135 -16.78 1.22 -1.86
N LEU A 136 -15.44 1.19 -1.71
CA LEU A 136 -14.54 1.40 -2.83
C LEU A 136 -14.49 0.16 -3.73
N THR A 137 -14.62 0.39 -5.02
CA THR A 137 -14.36 -0.60 -6.05
C THR A 137 -12.85 -0.83 -6.23
N ALA A 138 -12.47 -1.92 -6.90
CA ALA A 138 -11.06 -2.15 -7.25
C ALA A 138 -10.48 -1.01 -8.09
N ARG A 139 -11.28 -0.42 -9.00
CA ARG A 139 -10.91 0.77 -9.77
C ARG A 139 -10.56 1.93 -8.85
N GLU A 140 -11.41 2.25 -7.88
CA GLU A 140 -11.17 3.37 -6.95
C GLU A 140 -9.93 3.14 -6.07
N HIS A 141 -9.56 1.88 -5.76
CA HIS A 141 -8.29 1.57 -5.10
C HIS A 141 -7.09 1.93 -5.99
N VAL A 142 -7.15 1.61 -7.29
CA VAL A 142 -6.11 1.96 -8.26
C VAL A 142 -6.05 3.48 -8.47
N GLU A 143 -7.19 4.14 -8.61
CA GLU A 143 -7.26 5.61 -8.74
C GLU A 143 -6.68 6.31 -7.53
N ALA A 144 -6.97 5.82 -6.32
CA ALA A 144 -6.38 6.36 -5.10
C ALA A 144 -4.84 6.25 -5.10
N LEU A 145 -4.28 5.11 -5.55
CA LEU A 145 -2.82 4.99 -5.71
C LEU A 145 -2.28 5.99 -6.73
N MET A 146 -2.92 6.10 -7.89
CA MET A 146 -2.51 7.03 -8.94
C MET A 146 -2.51 8.48 -8.47
N ASP A 147 -3.53 8.87 -7.69
CA ASP A 147 -3.65 10.22 -7.13
C ASP A 147 -2.62 10.52 -6.03
N HIS A 148 -1.99 9.48 -5.49
CA HIS A 148 -0.88 9.57 -4.54
C HIS A 148 0.49 9.31 -5.19
N GLY A 149 0.62 9.49 -6.50
CA GLY A 149 1.90 9.60 -7.20
C GLY A 149 2.32 8.39 -8.03
N THR A 150 1.54 7.29 -8.06
CA THR A 150 1.90 6.09 -8.83
C THR A 150 1.38 6.09 -10.27
N ARG A 151 0.86 7.20 -10.78
CA ARG A 151 0.36 7.29 -12.16
C ARG A 151 1.45 6.91 -13.17
N GLY A 152 1.14 5.91 -14.01
CA GLY A 152 2.07 5.38 -15.00
C GLY A 152 3.19 4.48 -14.45
N LEU A 153 3.07 4.02 -13.19
CA LEU A 153 4.06 3.12 -12.58
C LEU A 153 3.55 1.69 -12.36
N LEU A 154 2.24 1.46 -12.43
CA LEU A 154 1.67 0.13 -12.23
C LEU A 154 1.68 -0.65 -13.54
N ASP A 155 2.42 -1.76 -13.59
CA ASP A 155 2.42 -2.69 -14.72
C ASP A 155 1.29 -3.72 -14.58
N TYR A 156 1.00 -4.11 -13.34
CA TYR A 156 0.00 -5.16 -13.05
C TYR A 156 -0.86 -4.77 -11.84
N VAL A 157 -2.12 -5.17 -11.90
CA VAL A 157 -3.04 -5.13 -10.75
C VAL A 157 -3.62 -6.52 -10.56
N LEU A 158 -3.45 -7.08 -9.37
CA LEU A 158 -4.03 -8.36 -8.99
C LEU A 158 -5.34 -8.10 -8.24
N VAL A 159 -6.45 -8.48 -8.86
CA VAL A 159 -7.79 -8.30 -8.30
C VAL A 159 -8.45 -9.67 -8.11
N HIS A 160 -9.08 -9.88 -6.95
CA HIS A 160 -9.91 -11.05 -6.72
C HIS A 160 -11.30 -10.81 -7.29
N THR A 161 -11.72 -11.66 -8.21
CA THR A 161 -13.08 -11.69 -8.73
C THR A 161 -13.82 -12.85 -8.08
N PRO A 162 -14.91 -12.59 -7.32
CA PRO A 162 -15.72 -13.69 -6.80
C PRO A 162 -16.39 -14.41 -7.97
N VAL A 163 -16.03 -15.69 -8.13
CA VAL A 163 -16.75 -16.55 -9.08
C VAL A 163 -18.09 -16.91 -8.46
N SER A 164 -19.19 -16.64 -9.18
CA SER A 164 -20.51 -17.12 -8.78
C SER A 164 -20.50 -18.64 -8.79
N LEU A 165 -20.38 -19.24 -7.62
CA LEU A 165 -20.31 -20.68 -7.46
C LEU A 165 -21.71 -21.27 -7.55
N ARG A 166 -21.85 -22.38 -8.30
CA ARG A 166 -22.96 -23.30 -8.08
C ARG A 166 -22.88 -23.79 -6.62
N PRO A 167 -24.02 -24.10 -5.97
CA PRO A 167 -24.07 -24.42 -4.54
C PRO A 167 -23.10 -25.53 -4.06
N ASP A 168 -22.59 -26.33 -4.95
CA ASP A 168 -21.81 -27.54 -4.65
C ASP A 168 -20.31 -27.44 -5.00
N SER A 169 -19.80 -26.25 -5.34
CA SER A 169 -18.37 -26.07 -5.64
C SER A 169 -17.62 -25.43 -4.48
N PRO A 170 -16.40 -25.91 -4.15
CA PRO A 170 -15.57 -25.20 -3.17
C PRO A 170 -15.28 -23.77 -3.65
N ALA A 171 -15.28 -22.83 -2.73
CA ALA A 171 -15.04 -21.41 -3.02
C ALA A 171 -13.65 -21.24 -3.66
N THR A 172 -13.61 -21.11 -4.98
CA THR A 172 -12.39 -20.86 -5.72
C THR A 172 -12.45 -19.44 -6.27
N GLY A 173 -11.62 -18.56 -5.73
CA GLY A 173 -11.45 -17.21 -6.27
C GLY A 173 -10.58 -17.26 -7.54
N VAL A 174 -10.92 -16.48 -8.54
CA VAL A 174 -10.05 -16.24 -9.69
C VAL A 174 -9.33 -14.92 -9.48
N PHE A 175 -8.01 -14.95 -9.58
CA PHE A 175 -7.19 -13.75 -9.59
C PHE A 175 -6.96 -13.34 -11.04
N THR A 176 -7.30 -12.13 -11.36
CA THR A 176 -7.06 -11.56 -12.68
C THR A 176 -5.94 -10.54 -12.56
N ALA A 177 -4.85 -10.76 -13.28
CA ALA A 177 -3.84 -9.74 -13.48
C ALA A 177 -4.27 -8.86 -14.65
N VAL A 178 -4.44 -7.58 -14.43
CA VAL A 178 -4.71 -6.60 -15.48
C VAL A 178 -3.38 -5.95 -15.84
N THR A 179 -2.93 -6.14 -17.08
CA THR A 179 -1.71 -5.49 -17.59
C THR A 179 -2.05 -4.06 -17.99
N GLY A 180 -1.41 -3.10 -17.36
CA GLY A 180 -1.57 -1.68 -17.69
C GLY A 180 -0.40 -1.16 -18.51
N ALA A 181 -0.16 -1.73 -19.69
CA ALA A 181 0.93 -1.27 -20.57
C ALA A 181 0.45 -0.14 -21.47
N ASP A 182 -0.38 0.68 -21.32
CA ASP A 182 -0.60 1.95 -22.07
C ASP A 182 -1.66 2.79 -21.35
N SER A 183 -1.27 3.92 -20.87
CA SER A 183 -2.10 4.87 -20.14
C SER A 183 -3.28 5.47 -20.95
N GLU A 184 -3.46 5.07 -22.19
CA GLU A 184 -4.59 5.51 -23.04
C GLU A 184 -5.65 4.43 -23.29
N HIS A 185 -5.37 3.14 -23.03
CA HIS A 185 -6.29 2.04 -23.34
C HIS A 185 -6.29 0.94 -22.26
N ALA A 186 -6.31 1.27 -20.97
CA ALA A 186 -6.73 0.29 -19.98
C ALA A 186 -8.21 -0.10 -20.30
N PRO A 187 -8.54 -1.39 -20.40
CA PRO A 187 -9.92 -1.79 -20.65
C PRO A 187 -10.78 -1.30 -19.48
N THR A 188 -11.50 -0.21 -19.73
CA THR A 188 -12.32 0.47 -18.73
C THR A 188 -13.54 -0.33 -18.33
N ALA A 189 -13.87 -1.39 -19.04
CA ALA A 189 -15.11 -2.15 -18.85
C ALA A 189 -15.06 -3.17 -17.70
N ASP A 190 -13.89 -3.76 -17.41
CA ASP A 190 -13.83 -4.90 -16.46
C ASP A 190 -13.56 -4.52 -15.00
N LEU A 191 -13.16 -3.28 -14.73
CA LEU A 191 -12.90 -2.82 -13.35
C LEU A 191 -14.12 -2.12 -12.71
N ASP A 192 -15.11 -1.68 -13.51
CA ASP A 192 -16.25 -0.91 -13.02
C ASP A 192 -17.23 -1.74 -12.19
N ASP A 193 -17.32 -3.06 -12.45
CA ASP A 193 -18.24 -3.98 -11.78
C ASP A 193 -17.62 -4.71 -10.57
N LEU A 194 -16.32 -4.49 -10.29
CA LEU A 194 -15.63 -5.15 -9.19
C LEU A 194 -15.85 -4.39 -7.88
N VAL A 195 -16.92 -4.74 -7.17
CA VAL A 195 -17.14 -4.31 -5.79
C VAL A 195 -16.46 -5.29 -4.85
N LEU A 196 -15.60 -4.79 -3.98
CA LEU A 196 -15.03 -5.60 -2.90
C LEU A 196 -16.15 -5.84 -1.86
N SER A 197 -16.80 -6.99 -1.92
CA SER A 197 -17.82 -7.36 -0.94
C SER A 197 -17.17 -8.03 0.25
N GLY A 198 -17.05 -7.30 1.36
CA GLY A 198 -16.76 -7.89 2.67
C GLY A 198 -18.02 -8.59 3.19
N ARG A 199 -17.93 -9.87 3.50
CA ARG A 199 -18.81 -10.58 4.42
C ARG A 199 -18.03 -11.01 5.66
#